data_b72ac519b92d1f1365b99faa011d8624
#
_entry.id   b72ac519b92d1f1365b99faa011d8624
#
_cell.length_a   1.000
_cell.length_b   1.000
_cell.length_c   1.000
_cell.angle_alpha   90.00
_cell.angle_beta   90.00
_cell.angle_gamma   90.00
#
_symmetry.space_group_name_H-M   'P 1'
#
loop_
_entity.id
_entity.type
_entity.pdbx_description
1 polymer ?
#
loop_
_entity_poly.entity_id
_entity_poly.type
_entity_poly.pdbx_seq_one_letter_code
_entity_poly.pdbx_strand_id
1 'polypeptide(L)'
;MANYKWMLRKGGKKERCPQCGRMRFVPFVLTADPSVRAGDIYGRCDREQSCGYFRYPHLDREEVTSAPLLYTKTEPVEDKRQIMTYKPMFEPLRYSNTLYKAFAALLRPQALELACQRYHIGTGARGECIFYQYDGERVRTGKAIMYGPDGHRLKGDGGVSLPVWWMHKAPSCAFDEKRFRIKQCLFGQHLLERFPECQVWLVESEKTAVLMTATDIAEGRDGRIWLACGGSQMLKGSIDLSCLKGRSVTLIPDDGQYWNWLRTAKQYGWTCVDIADLVIDADMPAGSDIWDLTEYRLKLKKS
;
A
#
# COMPACT_ATOMS: atom_id res chain seq x y z
N MET A 1 -8.70 6.42 30.75
CA MET A 1 -8.09 7.18 29.65
C MET A 1 -6.59 7.04 29.77
N ALA A 2 -5.90 6.62 28.72
CA ALA A 2 -4.44 6.46 28.77
C ALA A 2 -3.79 7.84 28.90
N ASN A 3 -3.09 8.08 30.03
CA ASN A 3 -2.32 9.31 30.25
C ASN A 3 -1.01 9.20 29.47
N TYR A 4 -0.97 9.74 28.26
CA TYR A 4 0.28 9.86 27.51
C TYR A 4 1.13 11.01 28.06
N LYS A 5 2.42 10.77 28.30
CA LYS A 5 3.38 11.80 28.78
C LYS A 5 3.46 12.98 27.81
N TRP A 6 3.42 12.71 26.51
CA TRP A 6 3.57 13.70 25.43
C TRP A 6 2.33 13.77 24.57
N MET A 7 1.90 14.96 24.20
CA MET A 7 0.82 15.22 23.26
C MET A 7 1.27 16.25 22.21
N LEU A 8 0.66 16.22 21.01
CA LEU A 8 0.87 17.29 20.03
C LEU A 8 0.26 18.59 20.56
N ARG A 9 1.01 19.69 20.45
CA ARG A 9 0.56 21.02 20.91
C ARG A 9 -0.78 21.38 20.26
N LYS A 10 -1.75 21.74 21.07
CA LYS A 10 -3.05 22.22 20.61
C LYS A 10 -2.99 23.72 20.34
N GLY A 11 -3.29 24.14 19.12
CA GLY A 11 -3.27 25.56 18.73
C GLY A 11 -1.86 26.17 18.58
N GLY A 12 -1.78 27.49 18.40
CA GLY A 12 -0.54 28.25 18.22
C GLY A 12 0.02 28.25 16.79
N LYS A 13 1.07 29.07 16.57
CA LYS A 13 1.74 29.12 15.26
C LYS A 13 2.48 27.82 14.99
N LYS A 14 2.30 27.29 13.78
CA LYS A 14 3.06 26.14 13.30
C LYS A 14 4.51 26.55 13.04
N GLU A 15 5.42 25.61 13.22
CA GLU A 15 6.86 25.84 13.14
C GLU A 15 7.42 25.27 11.82
N ARG A 16 8.69 25.53 11.60
CA ARG A 16 9.40 25.01 10.41
C ARG A 16 9.62 23.50 10.56
N CYS A 17 9.13 22.72 9.62
CA CYS A 17 9.30 21.27 9.63
C CYS A 17 10.78 20.92 9.41
N PRO A 18 11.38 20.04 10.23
CA PRO A 18 12.77 19.61 10.07
C PRO A 18 13.06 18.90 8.75
N GLN A 19 12.06 18.30 8.14
CA GLN A 19 12.21 17.56 6.87
C GLN A 19 11.93 18.42 5.64
N CYS A 20 10.75 19.04 5.54
CA CYS A 20 10.37 19.78 4.33
C CYS A 20 10.56 21.31 4.41
N GLY A 21 11.08 21.84 5.52
CA GLY A 21 11.35 23.28 5.74
C GLY A 21 10.13 24.19 5.81
N ARG A 22 8.90 23.69 5.59
CA ARG A 22 7.67 24.52 5.57
C ARG A 22 7.14 24.75 6.98
N MET A 23 6.45 25.87 7.18
CA MET A 23 5.80 26.27 8.44
C MET A 23 4.53 25.43 8.71
N ARG A 24 4.71 24.12 8.90
CA ARG A 24 3.64 23.13 9.07
C ARG A 24 3.91 22.11 10.19
N PHE A 25 4.93 22.34 10.98
CA PHE A 25 5.33 21.46 12.07
C PHE A 25 4.58 21.78 13.36
N VAL A 26 4.06 20.74 14.00
CA VAL A 26 3.41 20.79 15.31
C VAL A 26 4.26 19.99 16.29
N PRO A 27 4.92 20.63 17.27
CA PRO A 27 5.79 19.94 18.23
C PRO A 27 5.00 19.12 19.25
N PHE A 28 5.65 18.12 19.84
CA PHE A 28 5.17 17.47 21.05
C PHE A 28 5.50 18.32 22.28
N VAL A 29 4.52 18.39 23.17
CA VAL A 29 4.60 19.07 24.48
C VAL A 29 4.18 18.11 25.59
N LEU A 30 4.63 18.38 26.82
CA LEU A 30 4.26 17.57 27.95
C LEU A 30 2.76 17.70 28.23
N THR A 31 2.06 16.60 28.48
CA THR A 31 0.61 16.61 28.69
C THR A 31 0.23 17.35 29.99
N ALA A 32 1.06 17.23 31.02
CA ALA A 32 0.87 17.89 32.31
C ALA A 32 1.20 19.38 32.27
N ASP A 33 2.12 19.82 31.38
CA ASP A 33 2.50 21.21 31.19
C ASP A 33 2.84 21.49 29.73
N PRO A 34 1.90 22.05 28.96
CA PRO A 34 2.10 22.31 27.52
C PRO A 34 3.17 23.38 27.20
N SER A 35 3.72 24.08 28.18
CA SER A 35 4.86 24.99 27.97
C SER A 35 6.17 24.23 27.79
N VAL A 36 6.25 23.01 28.28
CA VAL A 36 7.43 22.13 28.16
C VAL A 36 7.42 21.38 26.85
N ARG A 37 8.46 21.58 26.03
CA ARG A 37 8.64 20.93 24.74
C ARG A 37 9.48 19.67 24.87
N ALA A 38 9.16 18.68 24.03
CA ALA A 38 9.95 17.44 23.94
C ALA A 38 11.29 17.64 23.19
N GLY A 39 11.46 18.78 22.51
CA GLY A 39 12.60 19.14 21.68
C GLY A 39 12.19 19.53 20.26
N ASP A 40 13.13 20.09 19.49
CA ASP A 40 12.84 20.73 18.20
C ASP A 40 12.54 19.74 17.07
N ILE A 41 12.93 18.48 17.24
CA ILE A 41 12.74 17.41 16.24
C ILE A 41 11.54 16.52 16.55
N TYR A 42 10.92 16.64 17.72
CA TYR A 42 9.79 15.78 18.11
C TYR A 42 8.48 16.46 17.81
N GLY A 43 7.71 15.90 16.88
CA GLY A 43 6.46 16.48 16.41
C GLY A 43 5.97 15.85 15.14
N ARG A 44 5.00 16.51 14.52
CA ARG A 44 4.35 16.09 13.30
C ARG A 44 4.26 17.25 12.31
N CYS A 45 4.53 16.97 11.03
CA CYS A 45 4.19 17.89 9.94
C CYS A 45 2.72 17.68 9.52
N ASP A 46 1.92 18.75 9.44
CA ASP A 46 0.52 18.65 8.99
C ASP A 46 0.38 18.27 7.51
N ARG A 47 1.47 18.23 6.77
CA ARG A 47 1.51 17.71 5.42
C ARG A 47 1.72 16.20 5.46
N GLU A 48 0.81 15.49 6.12
CA GLU A 48 0.91 14.05 6.38
C GLU A 48 1.08 13.24 5.10
N GLN A 49 0.36 13.60 4.04
CA GLN A 49 0.39 12.90 2.76
C GLN A 49 1.61 13.24 1.90
N SER A 50 2.19 14.44 2.04
CA SER A 50 3.26 14.93 1.17
C SER A 50 4.62 15.12 1.84
N CYS A 51 4.68 15.11 3.18
CA CYS A 51 5.93 15.18 3.95
C CYS A 51 6.09 13.99 4.89
N GLY A 52 5.00 13.56 5.53
CA GLY A 52 4.98 12.39 6.41
C GLY A 52 5.84 12.50 7.66
N TYR A 53 6.46 13.67 7.94
CA TYR A 53 7.32 13.80 9.09
C TYR A 53 6.55 13.61 10.39
N PHE A 54 6.91 12.57 11.12
CA PHE A 54 6.42 12.28 12.46
C PHE A 54 7.53 11.69 13.31
N ARG A 55 7.87 12.33 14.41
CA ARG A 55 8.86 11.81 15.37
C ARG A 55 8.31 11.94 16.77
N TYR A 56 8.05 10.80 17.40
CA TYR A 56 7.58 10.74 18.78
C TYR A 56 8.77 10.84 19.75
N PRO A 57 8.68 11.57 20.87
CA PRO A 57 9.72 11.58 21.90
C PRO A 57 9.87 10.18 22.48
N HIS A 58 11.03 9.58 22.28
CA HIS A 58 11.38 8.34 22.99
C HIS A 58 11.67 8.69 24.44
N LEU A 59 11.20 7.86 25.36
CA LEU A 59 11.67 7.90 26.74
C LEU A 59 13.17 7.60 26.68
N ASP A 60 14.00 8.53 27.14
CA ASP A 60 15.43 8.29 27.28
C ASP A 60 15.61 7.07 28.17
N ARG A 61 16.49 6.15 27.74
CA ARG A 61 16.72 4.85 28.39
C ARG A 61 17.19 4.93 29.83
N GLU A 62 17.50 6.13 30.36
CA GLU A 62 18.08 6.34 31.70
C GLU A 62 17.04 6.54 32.80
N GLU A 63 15.77 6.79 32.50
CA GLU A 63 14.72 6.96 33.53
C GLU A 63 13.85 5.72 33.79
N VAL A 64 14.18 4.56 33.25
CA VAL A 64 13.39 3.30 33.41
C VAL A 64 14.02 2.39 34.49
N THR A 65 14.69 2.92 35.51
CA THR A 65 15.23 2.06 36.58
C THR A 65 14.42 2.07 37.88
N SER A 66 13.19 2.60 37.91
CA SER A 66 12.43 2.59 39.18
C SER A 66 10.92 2.47 39.04
N ALA A 67 10.41 1.60 38.16
CA ALA A 67 9.13 0.91 38.38
C ALA A 67 9.05 -0.25 37.38
N PRO A 68 8.84 -1.50 37.78
CA PRO A 68 8.45 -2.53 36.83
C PRO A 68 7.05 -2.18 36.31
N LEU A 69 6.98 -1.59 35.14
CA LEU A 69 5.78 -1.71 34.33
C LEU A 69 5.60 -3.21 34.11
N LEU A 70 4.72 -3.80 34.92
CA LEU A 70 4.10 -5.08 34.63
C LEU A 70 3.32 -4.94 33.30
N TYR A 71 4.06 -4.81 32.21
CA TYR A 71 3.56 -5.20 30.92
C TYR A 71 3.57 -6.73 31.00
N THR A 72 2.49 -7.28 31.52
CA THR A 72 2.16 -8.67 31.26
C THR A 72 2.04 -8.76 29.74
N LYS A 73 3.10 -9.27 29.12
CA LYS A 73 3.06 -9.78 27.77
C LYS A 73 1.97 -10.86 27.83
N THR A 74 0.71 -10.45 27.64
CA THR A 74 -0.34 -11.43 27.36
C THR A 74 0.19 -12.17 26.15
N GLU A 75 0.56 -13.42 26.30
CA GLU A 75 0.86 -14.27 25.16
C GLU A 75 -0.28 -14.08 24.20
N PRO A 76 0.02 -13.87 22.90
CA PRO A 76 -1.03 -13.67 21.93
C PRO A 76 -1.95 -14.88 22.02
N VAL A 77 -3.21 -14.66 22.43
CA VAL A 77 -4.21 -15.72 22.46
C VAL A 77 -4.26 -16.30 21.07
N GLU A 78 -3.91 -17.58 20.93
CA GLU A 78 -3.88 -18.26 19.66
C GLU A 78 -5.27 -18.18 19.03
N ASP A 79 -5.36 -17.50 17.89
CA ASP A 79 -6.61 -17.36 17.14
C ASP A 79 -6.94 -18.72 16.49
N LYS A 80 -7.77 -19.53 17.16
CA LYS A 80 -8.16 -20.88 16.73
C LYS A 80 -9.10 -20.89 15.52
N ARG A 81 -9.55 -19.72 15.04
CA ARG A 81 -10.42 -19.67 13.86
C ARG A 81 -9.67 -20.15 12.62
N GLN A 82 -10.39 -20.90 11.77
CA GLN A 82 -9.86 -21.36 10.50
C GLN A 82 -9.60 -20.18 9.55
N ILE A 83 -8.53 -20.28 8.75
CA ILE A 83 -8.29 -19.30 7.69
C ILE A 83 -9.27 -19.56 6.55
N MET A 84 -10.11 -18.56 6.22
CA MET A 84 -11.03 -18.68 5.10
C MET A 84 -10.26 -18.72 3.78
N THR A 85 -10.65 -19.65 2.93
CA THR A 85 -10.16 -19.73 1.54
C THR A 85 -11.34 -20.00 0.63
N TYR A 86 -11.24 -19.49 -0.58
CA TYR A 86 -12.23 -19.67 -1.62
C TYR A 86 -11.66 -20.55 -2.73
N LYS A 87 -12.52 -21.23 -3.45
CA LYS A 87 -12.12 -21.83 -4.72
C LYS A 87 -11.78 -20.70 -5.70
N PRO A 88 -10.80 -20.90 -6.60
CA PRO A 88 -10.53 -19.93 -7.63
C PRO A 88 -11.82 -19.63 -8.41
N MET A 89 -12.21 -18.37 -8.43
CA MET A 89 -13.34 -17.92 -9.25
C MET A 89 -12.73 -17.39 -10.53
N PHE A 90 -12.80 -18.21 -11.60
CA PHE A 90 -12.41 -17.76 -12.93
C PHE A 90 -13.51 -16.88 -13.52
N GLU A 91 -13.47 -15.61 -13.18
CA GLU A 91 -14.19 -14.62 -13.95
C GLU A 91 -13.24 -14.09 -15.02
N PRO A 92 -13.51 -14.39 -16.30
CA PRO A 92 -12.61 -13.96 -17.37
C PRO A 92 -12.58 -12.44 -17.45
N LEU A 93 -11.42 -11.90 -17.84
CA LEU A 93 -11.34 -10.50 -18.25
C LEU A 93 -12.35 -10.26 -19.37
N ARG A 94 -13.24 -9.32 -19.19
CA ARG A 94 -14.21 -8.88 -20.19
C ARG A 94 -13.86 -7.47 -20.67
N TYR A 95 -14.19 -7.14 -21.89
CA TYR A 95 -14.01 -5.77 -22.43
C TYR A 95 -14.86 -4.73 -21.66
N SER A 96 -15.84 -5.17 -20.87
CA SER A 96 -16.57 -4.32 -19.92
C SER A 96 -15.76 -3.95 -18.66
N ASN A 97 -14.62 -4.63 -18.39
CA ASN A 97 -13.77 -4.33 -17.23
C ASN A 97 -13.26 -2.89 -17.30
N THR A 98 -13.51 -2.14 -16.24
CA THR A 98 -13.21 -0.68 -16.23
C THR A 98 -11.71 -0.39 -16.23
N LEU A 99 -10.85 -1.25 -15.65
CA LEU A 99 -9.40 -1.12 -15.77
C LEU A 99 -8.96 -1.29 -17.21
N TYR A 100 -9.45 -2.33 -17.88
CA TYR A 100 -9.12 -2.59 -19.28
C TYR A 100 -9.52 -1.42 -20.18
N LYS A 101 -10.76 -0.91 -20.02
CA LYS A 101 -11.25 0.26 -20.77
C LYS A 101 -10.38 1.51 -20.58
N ALA A 102 -9.95 1.77 -19.36
CA ALA A 102 -9.16 2.96 -19.06
C ALA A 102 -7.77 2.94 -19.71
N PHE A 103 -7.15 1.76 -19.85
CA PHE A 103 -5.74 1.68 -20.22
C PHE A 103 -5.46 0.97 -21.57
N ALA A 104 -6.45 0.35 -22.21
CA ALA A 104 -6.26 -0.33 -23.48
C ALA A 104 -5.82 0.59 -24.64
N ALA A 105 -6.16 1.88 -24.57
CA ALA A 105 -5.71 2.87 -25.56
C ALA A 105 -4.28 3.36 -25.31
N LEU A 106 -3.79 3.28 -24.06
CA LEU A 106 -2.47 3.75 -23.68
C LEU A 106 -1.41 2.66 -23.81
N LEU A 107 -1.74 1.45 -23.35
CA LEU A 107 -0.90 0.26 -23.44
C LEU A 107 -1.26 -0.56 -24.70
N ARG A 108 -0.32 -1.42 -25.13
CA ARG A 108 -0.64 -2.42 -26.15
C ARG A 108 -1.71 -3.37 -25.62
N PRO A 109 -2.88 -3.52 -26.28
CA PRO A 109 -3.99 -4.31 -25.73
C PRO A 109 -3.59 -5.74 -25.34
N GLN A 110 -2.78 -6.41 -26.18
CA GLN A 110 -2.29 -7.76 -25.93
C GLN A 110 -1.43 -7.85 -24.66
N ALA A 111 -0.58 -6.85 -24.40
CA ALA A 111 0.26 -6.82 -23.21
C ALA A 111 -0.57 -6.61 -21.94
N LEU A 112 -1.58 -5.73 -22.01
CA LEU A 112 -2.51 -5.51 -20.91
C LEU A 112 -3.35 -6.75 -20.63
N GLU A 113 -3.83 -7.43 -21.67
CA GLU A 113 -4.59 -8.66 -21.53
C GLU A 113 -3.76 -9.78 -20.90
N LEU A 114 -2.51 -9.98 -21.38
CA LEU A 114 -1.58 -10.95 -20.79
C LEU A 114 -1.26 -10.63 -19.32
N ALA A 115 -1.10 -9.36 -18.97
CA ALA A 115 -0.91 -8.96 -17.58
C ALA A 115 -2.16 -9.30 -16.74
N CYS A 116 -3.36 -8.96 -17.21
CA CYS A 116 -4.60 -9.29 -16.53
C CYS A 116 -4.79 -10.81 -16.36
N GLN A 117 -4.45 -11.61 -17.37
CA GLN A 117 -4.46 -13.07 -17.28
C GLN A 117 -3.44 -13.59 -16.26
N ARG A 118 -2.24 -13.03 -16.24
CA ARG A 118 -1.18 -13.41 -15.29
C ARG A 118 -1.61 -13.25 -13.84
N TYR A 119 -2.36 -12.19 -13.53
CA TYR A 119 -2.89 -11.91 -12.18
C TYR A 119 -4.30 -12.47 -11.95
N HIS A 120 -4.89 -13.17 -12.91
CA HIS A 120 -6.27 -13.67 -12.82
C HIS A 120 -7.27 -12.54 -12.49
N ILE A 121 -7.16 -11.41 -13.18
CA ILE A 121 -8.07 -10.29 -12.98
C ILE A 121 -9.48 -10.67 -13.41
N GLY A 122 -10.43 -10.51 -12.48
CA GLY A 122 -11.85 -10.74 -12.74
C GLY A 122 -12.60 -9.48 -13.17
N THR A 123 -13.81 -9.72 -13.71
CA THR A 123 -14.73 -8.66 -14.09
C THR A 123 -16.07 -8.87 -13.39
N GLY A 124 -16.46 -7.96 -12.52
CA GLY A 124 -17.76 -7.98 -11.87
C GLY A 124 -18.91 -7.62 -12.80
N ALA A 125 -20.14 -7.83 -12.33
CA ALA A 125 -21.36 -7.66 -13.12
C ALA A 125 -21.56 -6.25 -13.70
N ARG A 126 -21.06 -5.21 -13.00
CA ARG A 126 -21.15 -3.80 -13.45
C ARG A 126 -19.85 -3.32 -14.14
N GLY A 127 -18.90 -4.21 -14.41
CA GLY A 127 -17.61 -3.89 -14.97
C GLY A 127 -16.52 -3.59 -13.93
N GLU A 128 -16.76 -3.90 -12.66
CA GLU A 128 -15.72 -3.79 -11.63
C GLU A 128 -14.50 -4.61 -12.02
N CYS A 129 -13.32 -4.07 -11.78
CA CYS A 129 -12.07 -4.81 -11.80
C CYS A 129 -11.92 -5.56 -10.47
N ILE A 130 -11.74 -6.87 -10.51
CA ILE A 130 -11.59 -7.70 -9.31
C ILE A 130 -10.15 -8.18 -9.20
N PHE A 131 -9.49 -7.75 -8.12
CA PHE A 131 -8.12 -8.11 -7.76
C PHE A 131 -8.15 -9.20 -6.69
N TYR A 132 -7.99 -10.44 -7.10
CA TYR A 132 -7.94 -11.57 -6.17
C TYR A 132 -6.56 -11.72 -5.53
N GLN A 133 -6.54 -12.01 -4.23
CA GLN A 133 -5.32 -12.35 -3.48
C GLN A 133 -5.18 -13.88 -3.46
N TYR A 134 -4.24 -14.41 -4.25
CA TYR A 134 -3.92 -15.83 -4.33
C TYR A 134 -2.74 -16.18 -3.43
N ASP A 135 -2.90 -17.25 -2.63
CA ASP A 135 -1.85 -17.89 -1.87
C ASP A 135 -1.74 -19.34 -2.40
N GLY A 136 -0.77 -19.56 -3.27
CA GLY A 136 -0.75 -20.72 -4.14
C GLY A 136 -2.01 -20.75 -5.04
N GLU A 137 -2.73 -21.86 -5.00
CA GLU A 137 -3.98 -22.06 -5.77
C GLU A 137 -5.24 -21.54 -5.05
N ARG A 138 -5.12 -21.04 -3.82
CA ARG A 138 -6.26 -20.66 -2.99
C ARG A 138 -6.44 -19.15 -2.98
N VAL A 139 -7.68 -18.69 -3.13
CA VAL A 139 -8.04 -17.29 -2.97
C VAL A 139 -8.29 -16.98 -1.51
N ARG A 140 -7.58 -16.00 -0.96
CA ARG A 140 -7.77 -15.50 0.41
C ARG A 140 -8.92 -14.51 0.49
N THR A 141 -8.97 -13.60 -0.44
CA THR A 141 -10.01 -12.59 -0.63
C THR A 141 -9.80 -11.88 -1.99
N GLY A 142 -10.57 -10.85 -2.26
CA GLY A 142 -10.39 -10.00 -3.42
C GLY A 142 -10.99 -8.62 -3.19
N LYS A 143 -10.50 -7.64 -3.93
CA LYS A 143 -11.03 -6.28 -3.98
C LYS A 143 -11.71 -6.04 -5.31
N ALA A 144 -12.93 -5.50 -5.30
CA ALA A 144 -13.59 -5.01 -6.49
C ALA A 144 -13.52 -3.48 -6.52
N ILE A 145 -12.99 -2.92 -7.60
CA ILE A 145 -12.77 -1.49 -7.78
C ILE A 145 -13.26 -1.10 -9.16
N MET A 146 -13.95 0.04 -9.25
CA MET A 146 -14.30 0.67 -10.52
C MET A 146 -13.34 1.82 -10.85
N TYR A 147 -12.96 1.92 -12.10
CA TYR A 147 -12.10 2.98 -12.62
C TYR A 147 -12.87 3.85 -13.60
N GLY A 148 -12.61 5.16 -13.56
CA GLY A 148 -13.06 6.10 -14.57
C GLY A 148 -12.21 6.01 -15.85
N PRO A 149 -12.62 6.70 -16.93
CA PRO A 149 -11.84 6.80 -18.16
C PRO A 149 -10.45 7.41 -17.97
N ASP A 150 -10.28 8.20 -16.92
CA ASP A 150 -9.02 8.82 -16.50
C ASP A 150 -8.07 7.86 -15.76
N GLY A 151 -8.48 6.59 -15.56
CA GLY A 151 -7.69 5.59 -14.86
C GLY A 151 -7.66 5.73 -13.33
N HIS A 152 -8.36 6.72 -12.78
CA HIS A 152 -8.52 6.87 -11.33
C HIS A 152 -9.74 6.10 -10.83
N ARG A 153 -9.79 5.83 -9.52
CA ARG A 153 -10.98 5.23 -8.91
C ARG A 153 -12.21 6.08 -9.23
N LEU A 154 -13.27 5.42 -9.68
CA LEU A 154 -14.52 6.09 -9.96
C LEU A 154 -15.03 6.78 -8.68
N LYS A 155 -15.44 8.05 -8.83
CA LYS A 155 -15.99 8.86 -7.76
C LYS A 155 -17.51 8.89 -7.90
N GLY A 156 -18.20 8.84 -6.76
CA GLY A 156 -19.64 9.07 -6.69
C GLY A 156 -19.95 10.57 -6.63
N ASP A 157 -21.20 10.89 -6.39
CA ASP A 157 -21.67 12.26 -6.19
C ASP A 157 -20.89 12.94 -5.06
N GLY A 158 -20.48 14.20 -5.29
CA GLY A 158 -19.63 14.95 -4.35
C GLY A 158 -18.13 14.65 -4.45
N GLY A 159 -17.66 13.89 -5.46
CA GLY A 159 -16.24 13.67 -5.72
C GLY A 159 -15.53 12.68 -4.78
N VAL A 160 -16.27 11.97 -3.93
CA VAL A 160 -15.75 10.94 -3.04
C VAL A 160 -15.55 9.64 -3.81
N SER A 161 -14.39 8.99 -3.65
CA SER A 161 -14.15 7.69 -4.28
C SER A 161 -15.18 6.65 -3.83
N LEU A 162 -15.71 5.87 -4.76
CA LEU A 162 -16.60 4.77 -4.43
C LEU A 162 -15.90 3.78 -3.49
N PRO A 163 -16.62 3.21 -2.52
CA PRO A 163 -16.04 2.29 -1.57
C PRO A 163 -15.47 1.05 -2.29
N VAL A 164 -14.32 0.60 -1.82
CA VAL A 164 -13.77 -0.70 -2.24
C VAL A 164 -14.66 -1.80 -1.69
N TRP A 165 -15.11 -2.66 -2.58
CA TRP A 165 -15.88 -3.81 -2.17
C TRP A 165 -14.96 -5.03 -1.98
N TRP A 166 -15.20 -5.77 -0.90
CA TRP A 166 -14.41 -6.94 -0.56
C TRP A 166 -15.20 -8.22 -0.79
N MET A 167 -14.61 -9.21 -1.45
CA MET A 167 -15.22 -10.48 -1.75
C MET A 167 -15.77 -11.19 -0.50
N HIS A 168 -15.02 -11.20 0.60
CA HIS A 168 -15.47 -11.81 1.84
C HIS A 168 -16.64 -11.09 2.55
N LYS A 169 -16.97 -9.86 2.12
CA LYS A 169 -18.14 -9.08 2.59
C LYS A 169 -19.35 -9.21 1.67
N ALA A 170 -19.23 -9.98 0.58
CA ALA A 170 -20.35 -10.23 -0.31
C ALA A 170 -21.45 -11.02 0.41
N PRO A 171 -22.73 -10.69 0.20
CA PRO A 171 -23.85 -11.49 0.75
C PRO A 171 -23.77 -12.98 0.36
N SER A 172 -23.23 -13.28 -0.82
CA SER A 172 -23.03 -14.65 -1.32
C SER A 172 -21.86 -15.39 -0.68
N CYS A 173 -21.03 -14.72 0.11
CA CYS A 173 -19.79 -15.29 0.66
C CYS A 173 -20.02 -16.08 1.93
N ALA A 174 -21.08 -16.26 2.53
CA ALA A 174 -21.33 -17.06 3.76
C ALA A 174 -20.17 -17.00 4.79
N PHE A 175 -19.53 -15.81 4.94
CA PHE A 175 -18.40 -15.63 5.85
C PHE A 175 -18.89 -15.51 7.30
N ASP A 176 -18.52 -16.48 8.14
CA ASP A 176 -18.83 -16.50 9.57
C ASP A 176 -17.56 -16.09 10.36
N GLU A 177 -17.55 -14.88 10.91
CA GLU A 177 -16.45 -14.34 11.70
C GLU A 177 -16.16 -15.11 13.00
N LYS A 178 -17.11 -15.88 13.52
CA LYS A 178 -16.89 -16.70 14.71
C LYS A 178 -16.05 -17.95 14.40
N ARG A 179 -16.21 -18.47 13.20
CA ARG A 179 -15.55 -19.70 12.73
C ARG A 179 -14.32 -19.42 11.90
N PHE A 180 -14.32 -18.37 11.10
CA PHE A 180 -13.29 -18.06 10.14
C PHE A 180 -12.66 -16.69 10.37
N ARG A 181 -11.39 -16.56 9.98
CA ARG A 181 -10.68 -15.29 9.86
C ARG A 181 -10.15 -15.10 8.45
N ILE A 182 -10.07 -13.88 8.02
CA ILE A 182 -9.39 -13.54 6.77
C ILE A 182 -7.90 -13.33 7.05
N LYS A 183 -7.05 -14.07 6.34
CA LYS A 183 -5.61 -13.83 6.29
C LYS A 183 -5.27 -13.32 4.90
N GLN A 184 -5.09 -12.02 4.76
CA GLN A 184 -4.68 -11.41 3.50
C GLN A 184 -3.25 -11.82 3.14
N CYS A 185 -2.97 -11.84 1.83
CA CYS A 185 -1.63 -12.07 1.29
C CYS A 185 -1.31 -10.99 0.25
N LEU A 186 -0.08 -10.96 -0.25
CA LEU A 186 0.29 -10.04 -1.32
C LEU A 186 -0.52 -10.32 -2.58
N PHE A 187 -0.99 -9.27 -3.22
CA PHE A 187 -1.52 -9.40 -4.58
C PHE A 187 -0.41 -9.83 -5.52
N GLY A 188 -0.66 -10.83 -6.34
CA GLY A 188 0.36 -11.44 -7.20
C GLY A 188 1.26 -12.48 -6.50
N GLN A 189 1.02 -12.83 -5.22
CA GLN A 189 1.86 -13.79 -4.48
C GLN A 189 2.06 -15.13 -5.20
N HIS A 190 1.05 -15.65 -5.91
CA HIS A 190 1.13 -16.88 -6.71
C HIS A 190 2.18 -16.81 -7.83
N LEU A 191 2.63 -15.61 -8.22
CA LEU A 191 3.69 -15.45 -9.21
C LEU A 191 5.06 -15.84 -8.67
N LEU A 192 5.24 -15.86 -7.35
CA LEU A 192 6.52 -16.24 -6.72
C LEU A 192 6.93 -17.67 -7.08
N GLU A 193 5.98 -18.58 -7.13
CA GLU A 193 6.23 -19.99 -7.50
C GLU A 193 6.45 -20.12 -9.02
N ARG A 194 5.71 -19.36 -9.80
CA ARG A 194 5.80 -19.38 -11.26
C ARG A 194 7.08 -18.75 -11.81
N PHE A 195 7.65 -17.79 -11.09
CA PHE A 195 8.83 -17.03 -11.47
C PHE A 195 9.84 -17.00 -10.31
N PRO A 196 10.45 -18.15 -9.96
CA PRO A 196 11.32 -18.25 -8.78
C PRO A 196 12.58 -17.40 -8.87
N GLU A 197 13.13 -17.18 -10.08
CA GLU A 197 14.39 -16.45 -10.30
C GLU A 197 14.19 -14.94 -10.50
N CYS A 198 12.95 -14.49 -10.72
CA CYS A 198 12.70 -13.07 -10.96
C CYS A 198 12.86 -12.23 -9.70
N GLN A 199 13.39 -11.03 -9.84
CA GLN A 199 13.38 -10.01 -8.79
C GLN A 199 11.94 -9.60 -8.47
N VAL A 200 11.63 -9.40 -7.20
CA VAL A 200 10.32 -8.93 -6.75
C VAL A 200 10.33 -7.41 -6.61
N TRP A 201 9.42 -6.75 -7.30
CA TRP A 201 9.15 -5.33 -7.16
C TRP A 201 7.81 -5.15 -6.47
N LEU A 202 7.81 -4.56 -5.27
CA LEU A 202 6.62 -4.43 -4.43
C LEU A 202 6.15 -2.98 -4.42
N VAL A 203 4.89 -2.79 -4.82
CA VAL A 203 4.20 -1.49 -4.86
C VAL A 203 3.00 -1.47 -3.92
N GLU A 204 2.37 -0.31 -3.77
CA GLU A 204 1.20 -0.16 -2.90
C GLU A 204 -0.07 -0.72 -3.55
N SER A 205 -0.33 -0.36 -4.80
CA SER A 205 -1.59 -0.59 -5.49
C SER A 205 -1.56 -1.81 -6.40
N GLU A 206 -2.62 -2.61 -6.37
CA GLU A 206 -2.84 -3.73 -7.29
C GLU A 206 -2.89 -3.27 -8.76
N LYS A 207 -3.53 -2.10 -9.02
CA LYS A 207 -3.56 -1.46 -10.34
C LYS A 207 -2.14 -1.25 -10.87
N THR A 208 -1.29 -0.65 -10.05
CA THR A 208 0.11 -0.35 -10.40
C THR A 208 0.87 -1.61 -10.75
N ALA A 209 0.74 -2.70 -9.96
CA ALA A 209 1.40 -3.96 -10.26
C ALA A 209 0.98 -4.54 -11.64
N VAL A 210 -0.32 -4.51 -11.97
CA VAL A 210 -0.84 -5.00 -13.27
C VAL A 210 -0.33 -4.15 -14.42
N LEU A 211 -0.39 -2.82 -14.31
CA LEU A 211 -0.04 -1.89 -15.39
C LEU A 211 1.48 -1.86 -15.63
N MET A 212 2.29 -1.94 -14.57
CA MET A 212 3.74 -2.08 -14.71
C MET A 212 4.12 -3.42 -15.34
N THR A 213 3.42 -4.51 -15.00
CA THR A 213 3.61 -5.80 -15.69
C THR A 213 3.25 -5.71 -17.17
N ALA A 214 2.14 -5.05 -17.51
CA ALA A 214 1.77 -4.84 -18.92
C ALA A 214 2.83 -4.02 -19.69
N THR A 215 3.41 -3.01 -19.03
CA THR A 215 4.51 -2.22 -19.58
C THR A 215 5.75 -3.08 -19.82
N ASP A 216 6.13 -3.91 -18.85
CA ASP A 216 7.28 -4.82 -18.98
C ASP A 216 7.07 -5.82 -20.13
N ILE A 217 5.87 -6.40 -20.25
CA ILE A 217 5.53 -7.29 -21.38
C ILE A 217 5.63 -6.55 -22.71
N ALA A 218 5.09 -5.33 -22.81
CA ALA A 218 5.13 -4.52 -24.02
C ALA A 218 6.54 -4.13 -24.45
N GLU A 219 7.46 -3.99 -23.50
CA GLU A 219 8.86 -3.61 -23.71
C GLU A 219 9.82 -4.82 -23.68
N GLY A 220 9.30 -6.06 -23.56
CA GLY A 220 10.12 -7.29 -23.56
C GLY A 220 11.02 -7.43 -22.33
N ARG A 221 10.64 -6.87 -21.20
CA ARG A 221 11.36 -7.00 -19.92
C ARG A 221 10.80 -8.18 -19.12
N ASP A 222 11.64 -9.11 -18.71
CA ASP A 222 11.23 -10.37 -18.06
C ASP A 222 11.89 -10.65 -16.71
N GLY A 223 12.94 -9.95 -16.33
CA GLY A 223 13.74 -10.24 -15.12
C GLY A 223 13.07 -9.92 -13.78
N ARG A 224 11.80 -9.47 -13.75
CA ARG A 224 11.11 -9.07 -12.54
C ARG A 224 9.63 -9.39 -12.55
N ILE A 225 9.07 -9.47 -11.34
CA ILE A 225 7.63 -9.58 -11.11
C ILE A 225 7.16 -8.45 -10.19
N TRP A 226 5.95 -7.97 -10.43
CA TRP A 226 5.35 -6.92 -9.62
C TRP A 226 4.33 -7.52 -8.65
N LEU A 227 4.45 -7.20 -7.38
CA LEU A 227 3.49 -7.56 -6.34
C LEU A 227 2.92 -6.29 -5.72
N ALA A 228 1.75 -6.38 -5.08
CA ALA A 228 1.22 -5.26 -4.33
C ALA A 228 0.80 -5.64 -2.91
N CYS A 229 1.02 -4.71 -1.96
CA CYS A 229 0.58 -4.90 -0.58
C CYS A 229 -0.89 -4.48 -0.36
N GLY A 230 -1.48 -3.73 -1.29
CA GLY A 230 -2.89 -3.36 -1.24
C GLY A 230 -3.22 -2.15 -0.37
N GLY A 231 -2.24 -1.38 0.06
CA GLY A 231 -2.39 -0.12 0.78
C GLY A 231 -1.17 0.23 1.63
N SER A 232 -0.91 1.53 1.83
CA SER A 232 0.30 2.08 2.49
C SER A 232 0.56 1.54 3.90
N GLN A 233 -0.50 1.15 4.63
CA GLN A 233 -0.40 0.67 6.00
C GLN A 233 -0.19 -0.86 6.10
N MET A 234 -0.34 -1.59 5.01
CA MET A 234 -0.33 -3.06 5.03
C MET A 234 1.04 -3.66 5.38
N LEU A 235 2.13 -2.98 5.03
CA LEU A 235 3.50 -3.41 5.40
C LEU A 235 3.81 -3.24 6.90
N LYS A 236 2.94 -2.62 7.69
CA LYS A 236 3.12 -2.46 9.14
C LYS A 236 2.70 -3.69 9.96
N GLY A 237 2.76 -4.88 9.39
CA GLY A 237 2.48 -6.15 10.07
C GLY A 237 1.11 -6.75 9.78
N SER A 238 0.34 -6.16 8.86
CA SER A 238 -0.97 -6.71 8.45
C SER A 238 -0.86 -7.84 7.42
N ILE A 239 0.24 -7.88 6.66
CA ILE A 239 0.53 -8.92 5.67
C ILE A 239 1.76 -9.73 6.11
N ASP A 240 1.67 -11.03 5.92
CA ASP A 240 2.77 -11.96 6.13
C ASP A 240 3.74 -11.87 4.92
N LEU A 241 4.95 -11.37 5.19
CA LEU A 241 5.99 -11.21 4.19
C LEU A 241 6.97 -12.40 4.14
N SER A 242 6.70 -13.47 4.88
CA SER A 242 7.57 -14.66 4.93
C SER A 242 7.72 -15.33 3.57
N CYS A 243 6.74 -15.19 2.68
CA CYS A 243 6.80 -15.69 1.31
C CYS A 243 7.91 -15.02 0.46
N LEU A 244 8.45 -13.88 0.90
CA LEU A 244 9.53 -13.15 0.23
C LEU A 244 10.92 -13.51 0.80
N LYS A 245 11.01 -14.42 1.77
CA LYS A 245 12.28 -14.81 2.36
C LYS A 245 13.20 -15.41 1.28
N GLY A 246 14.44 -14.92 1.23
CA GLY A 246 15.44 -15.36 0.26
C GLY A 246 15.29 -14.78 -1.15
N ARG A 247 14.28 -13.92 -1.38
CA ARG A 247 14.09 -13.24 -2.66
C ARG A 247 14.80 -11.89 -2.70
N SER A 248 15.27 -11.50 -3.89
CA SER A 248 15.68 -10.13 -4.15
C SER A 248 14.43 -9.25 -4.24
N VAL A 249 14.27 -8.30 -3.31
CA VAL A 249 13.07 -7.45 -3.22
C VAL A 249 13.44 -5.98 -3.33
N THR A 250 12.71 -5.26 -4.18
CA THR A 250 12.76 -3.81 -4.29
C THR A 250 11.40 -3.23 -3.94
N LEU A 251 11.35 -2.39 -2.92
CA LEU A 251 10.16 -1.65 -2.53
C LEU A 251 10.09 -0.34 -3.31
N ILE A 252 8.92 -0.05 -3.90
CA ILE A 252 8.68 1.21 -4.62
C ILE A 252 7.39 1.83 -4.05
N PRO A 253 7.50 2.57 -2.95
CA PRO A 253 6.37 3.26 -2.35
C PRO A 253 5.88 4.41 -3.22
N ASP A 254 4.62 4.78 -3.04
CA ASP A 254 4.08 6.02 -3.58
C ASP A 254 4.83 7.23 -3.00
N ASP A 255 4.84 8.37 -3.70
CA ASP A 255 5.47 9.59 -3.20
C ASP A 255 4.97 9.95 -1.80
N GLY A 256 5.91 10.31 -0.93
CA GLY A 256 5.66 10.61 0.49
C GLY A 256 5.60 9.38 1.41
N GLN A 257 5.68 8.15 0.89
CA GLN A 257 5.70 6.92 1.70
C GLN A 257 7.09 6.31 1.88
N TYR A 258 8.13 6.85 1.24
CA TYR A 258 9.48 6.32 1.26
C TYR A 258 10.00 6.00 2.67
N TRP A 259 9.96 6.93 3.60
CA TRP A 259 10.46 6.75 4.97
C TRP A 259 9.71 5.68 5.76
N ASN A 260 8.42 5.51 5.49
CA ASN A 260 7.63 4.46 6.10
C ASN A 260 8.06 3.08 5.61
N TRP A 261 8.30 2.93 4.31
CA TRP A 261 8.67 1.67 3.67
C TRP A 261 10.15 1.34 3.86
N LEU A 262 11.04 2.34 3.91
CA LEU A 262 12.46 2.16 4.18
C LEU A 262 12.72 1.43 5.51
N ARG A 263 11.86 1.61 6.50
CA ARG A 263 11.95 0.90 7.78
C ARG A 263 11.78 -0.60 7.58
N THR A 264 10.79 -1.02 6.81
CA THR A 264 10.58 -2.42 6.45
C THR A 264 11.73 -2.94 5.58
N ALA A 265 12.19 -2.17 4.58
CA ALA A 265 13.33 -2.54 3.75
C ALA A 265 14.57 -2.83 4.60
N LYS A 266 14.91 -1.96 5.54
CA LYS A 266 16.04 -2.15 6.46
C LYS A 266 15.90 -3.41 7.34
N GLN A 267 14.69 -3.71 7.80
CA GLN A 267 14.41 -4.89 8.63
C GLN A 267 14.71 -6.21 7.86
N TYR A 268 14.42 -6.24 6.57
CA TYR A 268 14.56 -7.44 5.74
C TYR A 268 15.80 -7.43 4.84
N GLY A 269 16.60 -6.37 4.83
CA GLY A 269 17.76 -6.22 3.95
C GLY A 269 17.37 -5.99 2.47
N TRP A 270 16.21 -5.36 2.22
CA TRP A 270 15.69 -5.07 0.88
C TRP A 270 16.07 -3.67 0.39
N THR A 271 16.00 -3.47 -0.91
CA THR A 271 16.13 -2.14 -1.53
C THR A 271 14.81 -1.37 -1.37
N CYS A 272 14.91 -0.06 -1.16
CA CYS A 272 13.76 0.85 -1.22
C CYS A 272 14.11 2.03 -2.11
N VAL A 273 13.28 2.29 -3.12
CA VAL A 273 13.47 3.37 -4.09
C VAL A 273 12.66 4.59 -3.66
N ASP A 274 13.31 5.75 -3.62
CA ASP A 274 12.63 7.04 -3.48
C ASP A 274 12.29 7.57 -4.88
N ILE A 275 11.03 7.87 -5.12
CA ILE A 275 10.56 8.43 -6.40
C ILE A 275 10.25 9.93 -6.31
N ALA A 276 10.47 10.56 -5.15
CA ALA A 276 10.08 11.94 -4.90
C ALA A 276 10.69 12.93 -5.91
N ASP A 277 11.99 12.80 -6.21
CA ASP A 277 12.65 13.67 -7.18
C ASP A 277 12.06 13.48 -8.58
N LEU A 278 11.76 12.24 -8.99
CA LEU A 278 11.14 11.96 -10.29
C LEU A 278 9.73 12.55 -10.41
N VAL A 279 8.96 12.56 -9.32
CA VAL A 279 7.63 13.18 -9.24
C VAL A 279 7.73 14.70 -9.36
N ILE A 280 8.72 15.32 -8.70
CA ILE A 280 8.99 16.76 -8.76
C ILE A 280 9.45 17.15 -10.17
N ASP A 281 10.42 16.44 -10.75
CA ASP A 281 10.95 16.74 -12.08
C ASP A 281 9.91 16.60 -13.20
N ALA A 282 8.93 15.72 -13.00
CA ALA A 282 7.82 15.54 -13.93
C ALA A 282 6.63 16.49 -13.66
N ASP A 283 6.73 17.41 -12.68
CA ASP A 283 5.66 18.32 -12.24
C ASP A 283 4.34 17.59 -11.91
N MET A 284 4.46 16.43 -11.28
CA MET A 284 3.32 15.59 -10.96
C MET A 284 2.75 15.89 -9.57
N PRO A 285 1.46 15.56 -9.33
CA PRO A 285 0.84 15.73 -8.03
C PRO A 285 1.56 14.93 -6.93
N ALA A 286 1.62 15.50 -5.72
CA ALA A 286 2.11 14.78 -4.56
C ALA A 286 1.26 13.51 -4.30
N GLY A 287 1.93 12.41 -3.98
CA GLY A 287 1.30 11.10 -3.80
C GLY A 287 1.20 10.28 -5.08
N SER A 288 1.82 10.73 -6.19
CA SER A 288 1.93 9.95 -7.42
C SER A 288 2.72 8.66 -7.18
N ASP A 289 2.39 7.62 -7.93
CA ASP A 289 3.08 6.34 -7.90
C ASP A 289 3.96 6.11 -9.15
N ILE A 290 4.65 4.98 -9.19
CA ILE A 290 5.52 4.63 -10.33
C ILE A 290 4.73 4.43 -11.63
N TRP A 291 3.45 4.07 -11.54
CA TRP A 291 2.60 3.98 -12.72
C TRP A 291 2.28 5.37 -13.26
N ASP A 292 1.95 6.34 -12.43
CA ASP A 292 1.65 7.71 -12.83
C ASP A 292 2.83 8.31 -13.62
N LEU A 293 4.06 8.11 -13.13
CA LEU A 293 5.29 8.49 -13.84
C LEU A 293 5.45 7.77 -15.19
N THR A 294 5.11 6.49 -15.24
CA THR A 294 5.18 5.67 -16.45
C THR A 294 4.14 6.12 -17.46
N GLU A 295 2.93 6.37 -17.02
CA GLU A 295 1.82 6.88 -17.83
C GLU A 295 2.17 8.23 -18.47
N TYR A 296 2.73 9.15 -17.67
CA TYR A 296 3.21 10.44 -18.17
C TYR A 296 4.23 10.26 -19.32
N ARG A 297 5.23 9.40 -19.13
CA ARG A 297 6.23 9.10 -20.18
C ARG A 297 5.61 8.45 -21.43
N LEU A 298 4.62 7.59 -21.27
CA LEU A 298 3.93 6.95 -22.39
C LEU A 298 3.09 7.95 -23.19
N LYS A 299 2.46 8.92 -22.53
CA LYS A 299 1.70 10.02 -23.16
C LYS A 299 2.63 10.93 -23.97
N LEU A 300 3.79 11.30 -23.41
CA LEU A 300 4.80 12.11 -24.12
C LEU A 300 5.33 11.42 -25.40
N LYS A 301 5.45 10.10 -25.42
CA LYS A 301 5.91 9.35 -26.60
C LYS A 301 4.85 9.28 -27.71
N LYS A 302 3.61 9.57 -27.40
CA LYS A 302 2.48 9.52 -28.38
C LYS A 302 2.09 10.90 -28.90
N SER A 303 2.52 11.99 -28.23
CA SER A 303 2.37 13.39 -28.66
C SER A 303 3.48 13.76 -29.67
#